data_51c7ea07dc4f6a17b19aae173cabfb0e
#
_entry.id   51c7ea07dc4f6a17b19aae173cabfb0e
#
_cell.length_a   1.000
_cell.length_b   1.000
_cell.length_c   1.000
_cell.angle_alpha   90.00
_cell.angle_beta   90.00
_cell.angle_gamma   90.00
#
_symmetry.space_group_name_H-M   'P 1'
#
loop_
_entity.id
_entity.type
_entity.pdbx_description
1 polymer ?
#
loop_
_entity_poly.entity_id
_entity_poly.type
_entity_poly.pdbx_seq_one_letter_code
_entity_poly.pdbx_strand_id
1 'polypeptide(L)'
;DACPKCDANNKESIMTTYTTEKVGTTKDYSVFRYFDRNRVISDKHVEALRKDMNERGQLERVIVNEKWFVIDGQHRIEARKRDKKPVDFRIKRGASIIDVTAINNTGKGWNNSAWLRNYSHEEHENHRPYRQYATFKRKHGFTESICMALLSEDFHDYGRKAFKKGTFKVKNLERADQTAEEVAELIAIEKRLNALKAVLGFLQLRTLSNFKFNVFKSQLERYKKRIPTCLNINDWIDAFIDEVYNYNLRTPNKRLTNRHIG
;
A
#
# COMPACT_ATOMS: atom_id res chain seq x y z
N ASP A 1 -29.34 -59.63 29.20
CA ASP A 1 -28.09 -59.15 28.62
C ASP A 1 -28.26 -57.71 28.22
N ALA A 2 -27.57 -56.86 28.96
CA ALA A 2 -27.61 -55.42 28.86
C ALA A 2 -26.73 -54.95 27.68
N CYS A 3 -27.24 -54.09 26.81
CA CYS A 3 -26.42 -53.31 25.88
C CYS A 3 -26.01 -52.00 26.56
N PRO A 4 -24.73 -51.71 26.71
CA PRO A 4 -24.26 -50.43 27.21
C PRO A 4 -23.98 -49.43 26.12
N LYS A 5 -24.24 -48.16 26.43
CA LYS A 5 -23.69 -46.98 25.76
C LYS A 5 -24.47 -46.44 24.55
N CYS A 6 -25.44 -45.62 24.89
CA CYS A 6 -25.72 -44.44 24.04
C CYS A 6 -25.05 -43.25 24.67
N ASP A 7 -23.89 -42.88 24.16
CA ASP A 7 -23.20 -41.64 24.53
C ASP A 7 -24.05 -40.44 24.17
N ALA A 8 -24.32 -39.62 25.19
CA ALA A 8 -25.02 -38.37 25.07
C ALA A 8 -24.24 -37.42 24.15
N ASN A 9 -24.81 -37.12 23.01
CA ASN A 9 -24.37 -36.02 22.13
C ASN A 9 -24.46 -34.69 22.91
N ASN A 10 -23.33 -34.21 23.35
CA ASN A 10 -23.14 -32.87 23.85
C ASN A 10 -23.27 -31.91 22.66
N LYS A 11 -24.49 -31.54 22.30
CA LYS A 11 -24.74 -30.40 21.42
C LYS A 11 -24.46 -29.14 22.23
N GLU A 12 -23.23 -28.64 22.16
CA GLU A 12 -22.95 -27.25 22.49
C GLU A 12 -23.90 -26.40 21.62
N SER A 13 -24.94 -25.87 22.26
CA SER A 13 -25.81 -24.87 21.65
C SER A 13 -24.95 -23.62 21.39
N ILE A 14 -24.56 -23.39 20.14
CA ILE A 14 -23.98 -22.13 19.71
C ILE A 14 -25.03 -21.06 19.99
N MET A 15 -24.86 -20.37 21.10
CA MET A 15 -25.69 -19.21 21.46
C MET A 15 -25.35 -18.10 20.46
N THR A 16 -26.16 -17.95 19.42
CA THR A 16 -26.10 -16.81 18.51
C THR A 16 -26.60 -15.59 19.27
N THR A 17 -25.69 -14.79 19.80
CA THR A 17 -26.00 -13.50 20.42
C THR A 17 -26.34 -12.49 19.32
N TYR A 18 -27.62 -12.19 19.15
CA TYR A 18 -28.08 -11.07 18.34
C TYR A 18 -27.84 -9.77 19.12
N THR A 19 -26.80 -9.01 18.73
CA THR A 19 -26.67 -7.61 19.17
C THR A 19 -27.73 -6.79 18.43
N THR A 20 -28.69 -6.20 19.14
CA THR A 20 -29.65 -5.26 18.57
C THR A 20 -28.94 -4.00 18.10
N GLU A 21 -28.52 -3.97 16.82
CA GLU A 21 -28.00 -2.77 16.20
C GLU A 21 -29.13 -1.73 16.14
N LYS A 22 -28.89 -0.54 16.70
CA LYS A 22 -29.86 0.56 16.56
C LYS A 22 -29.81 1.05 15.11
N VAL A 23 -30.92 0.92 14.42
CA VAL A 23 -31.12 1.45 13.06
C VAL A 23 -32.01 2.68 13.13
N GLY A 24 -31.85 3.59 12.17
CA GLY A 24 -32.65 4.79 12.09
C GLY A 24 -32.56 5.46 10.74
N THR A 25 -33.38 6.47 10.57
CA THR A 25 -33.45 7.30 9.36
C THR A 25 -33.45 8.78 9.76
N THR A 26 -32.68 9.62 9.10
CA THR A 26 -32.67 11.07 9.39
C THR A 26 -32.55 11.91 8.12
N LYS A 27 -33.12 13.11 8.15
CA LYS A 27 -32.88 14.20 7.18
C LYS A 27 -31.94 15.28 7.73
N ASP A 28 -31.60 15.18 9.02
CA ASP A 28 -30.63 16.08 9.62
C ASP A 28 -29.22 15.58 9.30
N TYR A 29 -28.61 16.14 8.27
CA TYR A 29 -27.27 15.77 7.86
C TYR A 29 -26.18 16.33 8.78
N SER A 30 -26.50 17.29 9.66
CA SER A 30 -25.56 17.93 10.58
C SER A 30 -25.14 17.00 11.71
N VAL A 31 -25.91 15.96 11.98
CA VAL A 31 -25.58 14.94 13.01
C VAL A 31 -24.35 14.11 12.64
N PHE A 32 -24.08 13.95 11.34
CA PHE A 32 -22.97 13.13 10.87
C PHE A 32 -21.62 13.84 11.04
N ARG A 33 -20.73 13.22 11.79
CA ARG A 33 -19.37 13.68 12.04
C ARG A 33 -18.38 12.85 11.23
N TYR A 34 -17.33 13.47 10.77
CA TYR A 34 -16.32 12.78 9.96
C TYR A 34 -14.98 12.80 10.68
N PHE A 35 -14.25 11.71 10.54
CA PHE A 35 -12.84 11.70 10.96
C PHE A 35 -12.02 12.49 9.94
N ASP A 36 -11.00 13.22 10.38
CA ASP A 36 -10.10 13.99 9.50
C ASP A 36 -9.41 13.14 8.44
N ARG A 37 -9.41 11.83 8.65
CA ARG A 37 -8.78 10.83 7.78
C ARG A 37 -9.74 10.15 6.79
N ASN A 38 -11.00 10.53 6.81
CA ASN A 38 -11.93 9.99 5.83
C ASN A 38 -11.49 10.35 4.42
N ARG A 39 -11.90 9.54 3.44
CA ARG A 39 -11.58 9.81 2.02
C ARG A 39 -12.09 11.18 1.63
N VAL A 40 -11.40 11.81 0.69
CA VAL A 40 -11.96 12.95 -0.03
C VAL A 40 -13.21 12.48 -0.78
N ILE A 41 -14.30 13.24 -0.68
CA ILE A 41 -15.54 12.96 -1.39
C ILE A 41 -15.28 13.12 -2.90
N SER A 42 -15.61 12.09 -3.66
CA SER A 42 -15.50 12.08 -5.11
C SER A 42 -16.85 12.42 -5.73
N ASP A 43 -16.97 13.57 -6.41
CA ASP A 43 -18.20 13.99 -7.08
C ASP A 43 -18.68 12.95 -8.09
N LYS A 44 -17.78 12.39 -8.89
CA LYS A 44 -18.12 11.32 -9.84
C LYS A 44 -18.76 10.11 -9.16
N HIS A 45 -18.25 9.74 -7.99
CA HIS A 45 -18.82 8.61 -7.24
C HIS A 45 -20.14 8.96 -6.58
N VAL A 46 -20.27 10.18 -6.07
CA VAL A 46 -21.53 10.70 -5.50
C VAL A 46 -22.63 10.71 -6.55
N GLU A 47 -22.36 11.20 -7.77
CA GLU A 47 -23.35 11.23 -8.85
C GLU A 47 -23.78 9.83 -9.29
N ALA A 48 -22.85 8.87 -9.37
CA ALA A 48 -23.18 7.47 -9.66
C ALA A 48 -24.10 6.88 -8.58
N LEU A 49 -23.80 7.13 -7.30
CA LEU A 49 -24.63 6.69 -6.19
C LEU A 49 -26.01 7.38 -6.17
N ARG A 50 -26.08 8.68 -6.49
CA ARG A 50 -27.37 9.39 -6.61
C ARG A 50 -28.28 8.71 -7.61
N LYS A 51 -27.77 8.42 -8.80
CA LYS A 51 -28.54 7.72 -9.85
C LYS A 51 -29.05 6.38 -9.36
N ASP A 52 -28.17 5.51 -8.85
CA ASP A 52 -28.52 4.18 -8.36
C ASP A 52 -29.51 4.24 -7.19
N MET A 53 -29.29 5.11 -6.21
CA MET A 53 -30.15 5.27 -5.04
C MET A 53 -31.50 5.95 -5.38
N ASN A 54 -31.62 6.65 -6.48
CA ASN A 54 -32.88 7.20 -6.96
C ASN A 54 -33.74 6.14 -7.66
N GLU A 55 -33.09 5.17 -8.32
CA GLU A 55 -33.75 4.07 -8.99
C GLU A 55 -34.15 2.94 -8.02
N ARG A 56 -33.27 2.59 -7.08
CA ARG A 56 -33.41 1.39 -6.24
C ARG A 56 -33.58 1.66 -4.75
N GLY A 57 -33.52 2.91 -4.32
CA GLY A 57 -33.48 3.26 -2.90
C GLY A 57 -32.08 3.09 -2.29
N GLN A 58 -31.96 3.35 -1.01
CA GLN A 58 -30.73 3.13 -0.26
C GLN A 58 -30.65 1.66 0.21
N LEU A 59 -29.96 0.80 -0.57
CA LEU A 59 -29.84 -0.62 -0.27
C LEU A 59 -28.96 -0.90 0.95
N GLU A 60 -27.88 -0.13 1.11
CA GLU A 60 -26.98 -0.29 2.26
C GLU A 60 -27.06 0.91 3.21
N ARG A 61 -27.17 0.62 4.49
CA ARG A 61 -27.17 1.65 5.52
C ARG A 61 -25.81 2.27 5.72
N VAL A 62 -25.81 3.55 6.07
CA VAL A 62 -24.61 4.23 6.57
C VAL A 62 -24.26 3.65 7.94
N ILE A 63 -22.97 3.42 8.21
CA ILE A 63 -22.52 2.95 9.52
C ILE A 63 -21.94 4.14 10.28
N VAL A 64 -22.45 4.40 11.46
CA VAL A 64 -21.93 5.41 12.40
C VAL A 64 -21.63 4.76 13.74
N ASN A 65 -20.78 5.38 14.55
CA ASN A 65 -20.62 4.99 15.95
C ASN A 65 -21.60 5.76 16.86
N GLU A 66 -21.57 5.49 18.17
CA GLU A 66 -22.43 6.13 19.17
C GLU A 66 -22.22 7.65 19.32
N LYS A 67 -21.10 8.17 18.80
CA LYS A 67 -20.76 9.60 18.75
C LYS A 67 -21.05 10.24 17.38
N TRP A 68 -21.78 9.51 16.53
CA TRP A 68 -22.14 9.93 15.15
C TRP A 68 -20.97 10.07 14.17
N PHE A 69 -19.79 9.53 14.49
CA PHE A 69 -18.72 9.46 13.51
C PHE A 69 -19.02 8.43 12.44
N VAL A 70 -18.91 8.84 11.18
CA VAL A 70 -19.16 8.00 10.01
C VAL A 70 -18.03 7.00 9.83
N ILE A 71 -18.37 5.73 9.96
CA ILE A 71 -17.46 4.59 9.76
C ILE A 71 -17.46 4.17 8.29
N ASP A 72 -18.67 4.10 7.69
CA ASP A 72 -18.83 3.83 6.24
C ASP A 72 -20.05 4.56 5.69
N GLY A 73 -19.99 4.93 4.40
CA GLY A 73 -21.09 5.50 3.66
C GLY A 73 -21.08 7.02 3.51
N GLN A 74 -19.97 7.72 3.70
CA GLN A 74 -19.88 9.17 3.53
C GLN A 74 -20.38 9.66 2.15
N HIS A 75 -20.10 8.93 1.07
CA HIS A 75 -20.60 9.26 -0.27
C HIS A 75 -22.11 9.06 -0.39
N ARG A 76 -22.69 8.09 0.34
CA ARG A 76 -24.14 7.87 0.43
C ARG A 76 -24.83 9.03 1.14
N ILE A 77 -24.23 9.53 2.23
CA ILE A 77 -24.73 10.73 2.92
C ILE A 77 -24.75 11.93 1.98
N GLU A 78 -23.63 12.18 1.29
CA GLU A 78 -23.53 13.30 0.37
C GLU A 78 -24.54 13.18 -0.80
N ALA A 79 -24.72 11.97 -1.35
CA ALA A 79 -25.71 11.70 -2.38
C ALA A 79 -27.14 12.03 -1.90
N ARG A 80 -27.53 11.55 -0.72
CA ARG A 80 -28.84 11.83 -0.14
C ARG A 80 -29.03 13.30 0.21
N LYS A 81 -27.99 13.98 0.69
CA LYS A 81 -27.99 15.40 1.02
C LYS A 81 -28.28 16.25 -0.24
N ARG A 82 -27.61 15.95 -1.37
CA ARG A 82 -27.87 16.65 -2.65
C ARG A 82 -29.30 16.47 -3.14
N ASP A 83 -29.90 15.31 -2.90
CA ASP A 83 -31.28 15.00 -3.29
C ASP A 83 -32.31 15.36 -2.21
N LYS A 84 -31.89 15.94 -1.08
CA LYS A 84 -32.74 16.27 0.08
C LYS A 84 -33.57 15.07 0.58
N LYS A 85 -33.03 13.84 0.41
CA LYS A 85 -33.67 12.56 0.81
C LYS A 85 -33.11 12.07 2.13
N PRO A 86 -33.91 11.30 2.93
CA PRO A 86 -33.43 10.78 4.20
C PRO A 86 -32.28 9.79 4.03
N VAL A 87 -31.41 9.73 5.03
CA VAL A 87 -30.30 8.78 5.14
C VAL A 87 -30.68 7.67 6.09
N ASP A 88 -30.63 6.43 5.63
CA ASP A 88 -30.76 5.26 6.47
C ASP A 88 -29.41 4.88 7.08
N PHE A 89 -29.37 4.73 8.39
CA PHE A 89 -28.14 4.45 9.12
C PHE A 89 -28.30 3.34 10.16
N ARG A 90 -27.17 2.81 10.61
CA ARG A 90 -27.08 1.93 11.78
C ARG A 90 -25.93 2.38 12.69
N ILE A 91 -26.13 2.19 14.00
CA ILE A 91 -25.13 2.52 15.01
C ILE A 91 -24.36 1.26 15.38
N LYS A 92 -23.05 1.24 15.07
CA LYS A 92 -22.09 0.23 15.55
C LYS A 92 -21.34 0.79 16.74
N ARG A 93 -21.71 0.39 17.96
CA ARG A 93 -21.05 0.85 19.19
C ARG A 93 -19.59 0.42 19.23
N GLY A 94 -18.73 1.28 19.78
CA GLY A 94 -17.29 1.05 19.91
C GLY A 94 -16.53 1.09 18.60
N ALA A 95 -17.21 1.35 17.45
CA ALA A 95 -16.52 1.49 16.18
C ALA A 95 -15.66 2.76 16.14
N SER A 96 -14.47 2.62 15.58
CA SER A 96 -13.42 3.63 15.56
C SER A 96 -12.87 3.85 14.15
N ILE A 97 -11.85 4.72 14.04
CA ILE A 97 -11.12 4.94 12.78
C ILE A 97 -10.46 3.65 12.25
N ILE A 98 -10.14 2.70 13.12
CA ILE A 98 -9.56 1.40 12.73
C ILE A 98 -10.58 0.61 11.91
N ASP A 99 -11.87 0.65 12.29
CA ASP A 99 -12.95 -0.02 11.53
C ASP A 99 -13.16 0.61 10.15
N VAL A 100 -13.02 1.95 10.03
CA VAL A 100 -13.02 2.64 8.72
C VAL A 100 -11.95 2.06 7.81
N THR A 101 -10.76 1.85 8.36
CA THR A 101 -9.63 1.26 7.63
C THR A 101 -9.91 -0.19 7.22
N ALA A 102 -10.43 -1.01 8.13
CA ALA A 102 -10.74 -2.42 7.89
C ALA A 102 -11.80 -2.60 6.81
N ILE A 103 -12.91 -1.85 6.86
CA ILE A 103 -13.99 -1.91 5.88
C ILE A 103 -13.51 -1.49 4.48
N ASN A 104 -12.67 -0.46 4.43
CA ASN A 104 -12.12 0.02 3.15
C ASN A 104 -11.04 -0.90 2.56
N ASN A 105 -10.49 -1.83 3.35
CA ASN A 105 -9.58 -2.87 2.85
C ASN A 105 -10.29 -3.96 2.05
N THR A 106 -11.56 -4.22 2.32
CA THR A 106 -12.33 -5.30 1.70
C THR A 106 -13.14 -4.85 0.48
N GLY A 107 -13.36 -3.55 0.31
CA GLY A 107 -14.11 -2.95 -0.80
C GLY A 107 -13.21 -2.39 -1.92
N LYS A 108 -13.74 -1.42 -2.69
CA LYS A 108 -12.97 -0.67 -3.70
C LYS A 108 -11.82 0.06 -3.00
N GLY A 109 -10.63 -0.57 -3.05
CA GLY A 109 -9.50 -0.28 -2.18
C GLY A 109 -9.08 1.19 -2.16
N TRP A 110 -8.62 1.65 -1.03
CA TRP A 110 -7.90 2.92 -0.93
C TRP A 110 -6.69 2.93 -1.86
N ASN A 111 -6.41 4.05 -2.47
CA ASN A 111 -5.15 4.26 -3.16
C ASN A 111 -4.03 4.55 -2.14
N ASN A 112 -2.79 4.51 -2.60
CA ASN A 112 -1.64 4.70 -1.71
C ASN A 112 -1.66 6.07 -1.00
N SER A 113 -2.21 7.12 -1.61
CA SER A 113 -2.36 8.44 -0.98
C SER A 113 -3.36 8.41 0.19
N ALA A 114 -4.43 7.63 0.08
CA ALA A 114 -5.38 7.46 1.19
C ALA A 114 -4.75 6.66 2.34
N TRP A 115 -3.99 5.58 2.03
CA TRP A 115 -3.23 4.83 3.02
C TRP A 115 -2.20 5.71 3.73
N LEU A 116 -1.43 6.48 2.96
CA LEU A 116 -0.44 7.40 3.51
C LEU A 116 -1.07 8.41 4.47
N ARG A 117 -2.16 9.07 4.07
CA ARG A 117 -2.86 10.03 4.93
C ARG A 117 -3.33 9.39 6.23
N ASN A 118 -3.92 8.20 6.16
CA ASN A 118 -4.42 7.51 7.33
C ASN A 118 -3.31 7.12 8.31
N TYR A 119 -2.24 6.51 7.79
CA TYR A 119 -1.18 5.97 8.65
C TYR A 119 -0.09 6.98 9.04
N SER A 120 0.00 8.13 8.39
CA SER A 120 0.95 9.18 8.78
C SER A 120 0.48 10.06 9.94
N HIS A 121 -0.75 9.87 10.41
CA HIS A 121 -1.30 10.63 11.54
C HIS A 121 -0.68 10.18 12.88
N GLU A 122 -0.47 11.12 13.81
CA GLU A 122 0.24 10.87 15.07
C GLU A 122 -0.41 9.83 15.98
N GLU A 123 -1.73 9.72 15.92
CA GLU A 123 -2.47 8.71 16.69
C GLU A 123 -2.27 7.27 16.19
N HIS A 124 -1.70 7.09 14.98
CA HIS A 124 -1.39 5.76 14.50
C HIS A 124 -0.05 5.30 15.08
N GLU A 125 -0.02 4.16 15.77
CA GLU A 125 1.17 3.62 16.43
C GLU A 125 2.41 3.54 15.52
N ASN A 126 2.19 3.31 14.22
CA ASN A 126 3.25 3.18 13.21
C ASN A 126 3.33 4.39 12.26
N HIS A 127 3.02 5.61 12.72
CA HIS A 127 2.97 6.80 11.86
C HIS A 127 4.34 7.25 11.32
N ARG A 128 5.40 7.05 12.08
CA ARG A 128 6.76 7.53 11.74
C ARG A 128 7.27 7.01 10.39
N PRO A 129 7.23 5.71 10.06
CA PRO A 129 7.62 5.21 8.75
C PRO A 129 6.85 5.82 7.57
N TYR A 130 5.56 6.13 7.75
CA TYR A 130 4.76 6.76 6.69
C TYR A 130 5.12 8.23 6.48
N ARG A 131 5.48 8.95 7.53
CA ARG A 131 6.03 10.32 7.43
C ARG A 131 7.40 10.32 6.76
N GLN A 132 8.26 9.37 7.11
CA GLN A 132 9.55 9.18 6.44
C GLN A 132 9.36 8.90 4.95
N TYR A 133 8.43 8.00 4.58
CA TYR A 133 8.08 7.73 3.19
C TYR A 133 7.60 9.00 2.46
N ALA A 134 6.72 9.78 3.06
CA ALA A 134 6.21 11.01 2.44
C ALA A 134 7.32 12.02 2.16
N THR A 135 8.23 12.21 3.12
CA THR A 135 9.38 13.09 2.99
C THR A 135 10.37 12.60 1.94
N PHE A 136 10.66 11.30 1.95
CA PHE A 136 11.54 10.65 0.98
C PHE A 136 11.00 10.77 -0.46
N LYS A 137 9.72 10.47 -0.65
CA LYS A 137 9.07 10.60 -1.96
C LYS A 137 9.12 12.03 -2.50
N ARG A 138 8.90 13.03 -1.65
CA ARG A 138 8.99 14.44 -2.02
C ARG A 138 10.40 14.87 -2.36
N LYS A 139 11.40 14.39 -1.60
CA LYS A 139 12.83 14.69 -1.80
C LYS A 139 13.34 14.16 -3.14
N HIS A 140 13.05 12.89 -3.44
CA HIS A 140 13.66 12.18 -4.57
C HIS A 140 12.78 12.12 -5.84
N GLY A 141 11.47 12.37 -5.75
CA GLY A 141 10.56 12.42 -6.89
C GLY A 141 10.29 11.09 -7.60
N PHE A 142 10.73 9.97 -7.04
CA PHE A 142 10.50 8.64 -7.63
C PHE A 142 9.04 8.19 -7.54
N THR A 143 8.70 7.17 -8.33
CA THR A 143 7.39 6.51 -8.24
C THR A 143 7.20 5.87 -6.87
N GLU A 144 5.94 5.69 -6.46
CA GLU A 144 5.58 5.10 -5.16
C GLU A 144 6.26 3.74 -4.92
N SER A 145 6.28 2.90 -5.95
CA SER A 145 6.87 1.55 -5.85
C SER A 145 8.39 1.60 -5.67
N ILE A 146 9.07 2.52 -6.35
CA ILE A 146 10.52 2.71 -6.17
C ILE A 146 10.82 3.23 -4.75
N CYS A 147 10.07 4.22 -4.27
CA CYS A 147 10.24 4.72 -2.90
C CYS A 147 10.04 3.62 -1.85
N MET A 148 8.99 2.81 -2.02
CA MET A 148 8.74 1.69 -1.10
C MET A 148 9.88 0.66 -1.14
N ALA A 149 10.36 0.29 -2.33
CA ALA A 149 11.46 -0.66 -2.48
C ALA A 149 12.76 -0.18 -1.82
N LEU A 150 13.12 1.09 -2.03
CA LEU A 150 14.31 1.70 -1.45
C LEU A 150 14.24 1.76 0.09
N LEU A 151 13.07 2.08 0.65
CA LEU A 151 12.90 2.25 2.08
C LEU A 151 12.73 0.91 2.83
N SER A 152 12.06 -0.07 2.22
CA SER A 152 11.78 -1.36 2.86
C SER A 152 12.88 -2.39 2.67
N GLU A 153 13.69 -2.24 1.62
CA GLU A 153 14.65 -3.26 1.16
C GLU A 153 13.99 -4.63 0.98
N ASP A 154 12.70 -4.64 0.62
CA ASP A 154 11.93 -5.84 0.32
C ASP A 154 11.86 -6.03 -1.19
N PHE A 155 12.49 -7.10 -1.68
CA PHE A 155 12.59 -7.40 -3.11
C PHE A 155 11.38 -8.18 -3.65
N HIS A 156 10.50 -8.69 -2.79
CA HIS A 156 9.33 -9.47 -3.22
C HIS A 156 8.12 -8.61 -3.55
N ASP A 157 7.57 -7.91 -2.55
CA ASP A 157 6.39 -7.09 -2.75
C ASP A 157 6.66 -5.58 -2.57
N TYR A 158 7.92 -5.22 -2.37
CA TYR A 158 8.39 -3.82 -2.22
C TYR A 158 7.75 -3.13 -1.01
N GLY A 159 7.40 -3.90 0.02
CA GLY A 159 6.68 -3.39 1.18
C GLY A 159 5.23 -2.97 0.91
N ARG A 160 4.66 -3.24 -0.28
CA ARG A 160 3.29 -2.80 -0.66
C ARG A 160 2.21 -3.39 0.23
N LYS A 161 2.31 -4.68 0.58
CA LYS A 161 1.32 -5.31 1.47
C LYS A 161 1.39 -4.70 2.86
N ALA A 162 2.61 -4.52 3.38
CA ALA A 162 2.84 -3.88 4.67
C ALA A 162 2.34 -2.43 4.66
N PHE A 163 2.57 -1.67 3.57
CA PHE A 163 2.12 -0.30 3.43
C PHE A 163 0.58 -0.20 3.50
N LYS A 164 -0.14 -1.09 2.83
CA LYS A 164 -1.60 -1.14 2.86
C LYS A 164 -2.16 -1.56 4.22
N LYS A 165 -1.43 -2.39 4.96
CA LYS A 165 -1.86 -2.91 6.27
C LYS A 165 -1.52 -1.99 7.45
N GLY A 166 -0.82 -0.88 7.24
CA GLY A 166 -0.37 -0.02 8.34
C GLY A 166 0.92 -0.51 9.04
N THR A 167 1.56 -1.54 8.52
CA THR A 167 2.75 -2.18 9.13
C THR A 167 4.05 -1.92 8.36
N PHE A 168 4.04 -0.91 7.49
CA PHE A 168 5.22 -0.53 6.72
C PHE A 168 6.38 -0.13 7.63
N LYS A 169 7.59 -0.57 7.29
CA LYS A 169 8.81 -0.27 8.03
C LYS A 169 9.85 0.32 7.10
N VAL A 170 10.55 1.34 7.58
CA VAL A 170 11.77 1.86 6.95
C VAL A 170 12.95 1.16 7.61
N LYS A 171 13.73 0.42 6.84
CA LYS A 171 14.88 -0.33 7.37
C LYS A 171 16.02 0.59 7.78
N ASN A 172 16.48 1.41 6.84
CA ASN A 172 17.54 2.38 7.09
C ASN A 172 17.33 3.57 6.16
N LEU A 173 16.92 4.71 6.73
CA LEU A 173 16.61 5.91 5.95
C LEU A 173 17.85 6.53 5.29
N GLU A 174 18.97 6.59 6.01
CA GLU A 174 20.22 7.17 5.49
C GLU A 174 20.75 6.37 4.30
N ARG A 175 20.77 5.04 4.44
CA ARG A 175 21.14 4.14 3.34
C ARG A 175 20.19 4.25 2.15
N ALA A 176 18.88 4.38 2.40
CA ALA A 176 17.88 4.59 1.36
C ALA A 176 18.11 5.91 0.62
N ASP A 177 18.40 6.99 1.33
CA ASP A 177 18.73 8.30 0.76
C ASP A 177 19.98 8.23 -0.14
N GLN A 178 21.06 7.64 0.35
CA GLN A 178 22.27 7.43 -0.44
C GLN A 178 22.00 6.59 -1.69
N THR A 179 21.25 5.50 -1.55
CA THR A 179 20.90 4.64 -2.70
C THR A 179 19.99 5.36 -3.70
N ALA A 180 19.11 6.22 -3.24
CA ALA A 180 18.26 7.03 -4.10
C ALA A 180 19.08 8.02 -4.94
N GLU A 181 20.11 8.63 -4.37
CA GLU A 181 21.04 9.52 -5.07
C GLU A 181 21.82 8.74 -6.14
N GLU A 182 22.35 7.55 -5.80
CA GLU A 182 23.01 6.67 -6.78
C GLU A 182 22.05 6.28 -7.92
N VAL A 183 20.81 5.90 -7.62
CA VAL A 183 19.79 5.58 -8.63
C VAL A 183 19.50 6.78 -9.53
N ALA A 184 19.39 7.98 -8.97
CA ALA A 184 19.19 9.20 -9.75
C ALA A 184 20.35 9.47 -10.71
N GLU A 185 21.61 9.27 -10.28
CA GLU A 185 22.79 9.38 -11.13
C GLU A 185 22.75 8.36 -12.29
N LEU A 186 22.36 7.11 -12.01
CA LEU A 186 22.25 6.08 -13.04
C LEU A 186 21.15 6.38 -14.05
N ILE A 187 20.00 6.90 -13.60
CA ILE A 187 18.89 7.31 -14.47
C ILE A 187 19.30 8.49 -15.38
N ALA A 188 20.14 9.40 -14.89
CA ALA A 188 20.67 10.49 -15.71
C ALA A 188 21.55 9.97 -16.87
N ILE A 189 22.25 8.86 -16.67
CA ILE A 189 23.05 8.20 -17.70
C ILE A 189 22.18 7.39 -18.67
N GLU A 190 21.22 6.62 -18.14
CA GLU A 190 20.35 5.73 -18.91
C GLU A 190 18.91 5.76 -18.39
N LYS A 191 18.02 6.44 -19.12
CA LYS A 191 16.62 6.70 -18.69
C LYS A 191 15.80 5.43 -18.46
N ARG A 192 16.10 4.31 -19.12
CA ARG A 192 15.42 3.02 -18.92
C ARG A 192 15.55 2.51 -17.48
N LEU A 193 16.55 2.98 -16.74
CA LEU A 193 16.78 2.62 -15.34
C LEU A 193 15.73 3.23 -14.38
N ASN A 194 14.86 4.13 -14.85
CA ASN A 194 13.72 4.63 -14.07
C ASN A 194 12.56 3.60 -13.98
N ALA A 195 12.79 2.37 -14.39
CA ALA A 195 11.82 1.28 -14.22
C ALA A 195 12.04 0.58 -12.89
N LEU A 196 10.95 0.24 -12.19
CA LEU A 196 11.02 -0.48 -10.90
C LEU A 196 11.90 -1.74 -10.98
N LYS A 197 11.76 -2.53 -12.04
CA LYS A 197 12.53 -3.78 -12.22
C LYS A 197 14.03 -3.52 -12.34
N ALA A 198 14.42 -2.44 -13.01
CA ALA A 198 15.82 -2.02 -13.10
C ALA A 198 16.37 -1.59 -11.75
N VAL A 199 15.61 -0.78 -11.00
CA VAL A 199 16.01 -0.36 -9.65
C VAL A 199 16.16 -1.56 -8.73
N LEU A 200 15.22 -2.54 -8.79
CA LEU A 200 15.32 -3.77 -7.99
C LEU A 200 16.54 -4.61 -8.36
N GLY A 201 16.83 -4.73 -9.66
CA GLY A 201 18.07 -5.38 -10.12
C GLY A 201 19.31 -4.68 -9.58
N PHE A 202 19.35 -3.35 -9.61
CA PHE A 202 20.44 -2.58 -9.03
C PHE A 202 20.56 -2.75 -7.51
N LEU A 203 19.44 -2.77 -6.79
CA LEU A 203 19.45 -3.02 -5.34
C LEU A 203 20.03 -4.39 -5.00
N GLN A 204 19.68 -5.43 -5.77
CA GLN A 204 20.26 -6.77 -5.58
C GLN A 204 21.77 -6.77 -5.94
N LEU A 205 22.16 -6.10 -7.02
CA LEU A 205 23.57 -5.96 -7.39
C LEU A 205 24.41 -5.35 -6.26
N ARG A 206 23.86 -4.34 -5.57
CA ARG A 206 24.54 -3.68 -4.43
C ARG A 206 24.78 -4.61 -3.23
N THR A 207 24.10 -5.73 -3.13
CA THR A 207 24.32 -6.69 -2.04
C THR A 207 25.56 -7.55 -2.25
N LEU A 208 26.09 -7.60 -3.46
CA LEU A 208 27.27 -8.38 -3.79
C LEU A 208 28.53 -7.77 -3.15
N SER A 209 29.34 -8.60 -2.49
CA SER A 209 30.52 -8.17 -1.71
C SER A 209 31.54 -7.39 -2.54
N ASN A 210 31.70 -7.73 -3.81
CA ASN A 210 32.67 -7.11 -4.72
C ASN A 210 32.09 -5.91 -5.51
N PHE A 211 30.80 -5.55 -5.30
CA PHE A 211 30.21 -4.46 -6.02
C PHE A 211 30.81 -3.11 -5.60
N LYS A 212 31.13 -2.29 -6.59
CA LYS A 212 31.63 -0.91 -6.42
C LYS A 212 30.83 0.03 -7.31
N PHE A 213 30.06 0.91 -6.71
CA PHE A 213 29.18 1.85 -7.41
C PHE A 213 29.93 2.68 -8.48
N ASN A 214 31.08 3.28 -8.13
CA ASN A 214 31.83 4.10 -9.06
C ASN A 214 32.35 3.31 -10.30
N VAL A 215 32.66 2.02 -10.11
CA VAL A 215 33.03 1.14 -11.23
C VAL A 215 31.81 0.90 -12.11
N PHE A 216 30.66 0.54 -11.50
CA PHE A 216 29.42 0.33 -12.24
C PHE A 216 28.99 1.56 -13.02
N LYS A 217 28.98 2.74 -12.39
CA LYS A 217 28.63 4.01 -13.02
C LYS A 217 29.51 4.30 -14.25
N SER A 218 30.82 4.20 -14.08
CA SER A 218 31.77 4.45 -15.18
C SER A 218 31.61 3.43 -16.33
N GLN A 219 31.33 2.16 -16.01
CA GLN A 219 31.07 1.15 -17.04
C GLN A 219 29.70 1.38 -17.72
N LEU A 220 28.71 1.81 -16.99
CA LEU A 220 27.40 2.14 -17.54
C LEU A 220 27.50 3.31 -18.55
N GLU A 221 28.24 4.35 -18.24
CA GLU A 221 28.48 5.48 -19.15
C GLU A 221 29.04 5.01 -20.50
N ARG A 222 29.96 4.05 -20.45
CA ARG A 222 30.63 3.51 -21.65
C ARG A 222 29.77 2.49 -22.41
N TYR A 223 29.05 1.62 -21.69
CA TYR A 223 28.46 0.41 -22.26
C TYR A 223 26.91 0.36 -22.18
N LYS A 224 26.23 1.45 -21.81
CA LYS A 224 24.75 1.51 -21.71
C LYS A 224 24.02 1.01 -22.97
N LYS A 225 24.62 1.19 -24.16
CA LYS A 225 24.03 0.71 -25.43
C LYS A 225 24.01 -0.82 -25.55
N ARG A 226 24.75 -1.54 -24.72
CA ARG A 226 24.80 -2.99 -24.70
C ARG A 226 23.65 -3.61 -23.89
N ILE A 227 23.03 -2.84 -23.01
CA ILE A 227 21.91 -3.32 -22.19
C ILE A 227 20.78 -3.72 -23.13
N PRO A 228 20.38 -5.01 -23.15
CA PRO A 228 19.29 -5.52 -24.00
C PRO A 228 17.93 -5.01 -23.49
N THR A 229 16.87 -5.45 -24.16
CA THR A 229 15.51 -5.28 -23.61
C THR A 229 15.32 -6.25 -22.45
N CYS A 230 15.12 -5.71 -21.24
CA CYS A 230 14.92 -6.48 -20.01
C CYS A 230 13.46 -6.50 -19.63
N LEU A 231 12.89 -7.70 -19.44
CA LEU A 231 11.47 -7.91 -19.16
C LEU A 231 11.18 -8.15 -17.68
N ASN A 232 12.15 -8.65 -16.93
CA ASN A 232 12.06 -8.98 -15.52
C ASN A 232 13.30 -8.53 -14.74
N ILE A 233 13.35 -8.77 -13.43
CA ILE A 233 14.45 -8.35 -12.55
C ILE A 233 15.72 -9.11 -12.89
N ASN A 234 15.64 -10.41 -13.20
CA ASN A 234 16.81 -11.23 -13.51
C ASN A 234 17.48 -10.79 -14.81
N ASP A 235 16.69 -10.42 -15.83
CA ASP A 235 17.24 -9.86 -17.07
C ASP A 235 18.06 -8.60 -16.79
N TRP A 236 17.60 -7.74 -15.86
CA TRP A 236 18.34 -6.54 -15.46
C TRP A 236 19.62 -6.88 -14.71
N ILE A 237 19.58 -7.87 -13.81
CA ILE A 237 20.75 -8.32 -13.05
C ILE A 237 21.81 -8.87 -14.02
N ASP A 238 21.43 -9.77 -14.91
CA ASP A 238 22.33 -10.36 -15.90
C ASP A 238 22.92 -9.29 -16.82
N ALA A 239 22.10 -8.37 -17.32
CA ALA A 239 22.58 -7.25 -18.13
C ALA A 239 23.56 -6.34 -17.36
N PHE A 240 23.28 -6.05 -16.10
CA PHE A 240 24.17 -5.23 -15.27
C PHE A 240 25.50 -5.92 -14.97
N ILE A 241 25.49 -7.24 -14.78
CA ILE A 241 26.68 -8.02 -14.50
C ILE A 241 27.48 -8.22 -15.78
N ASP A 242 26.88 -8.78 -16.82
CA ASP A 242 27.60 -9.28 -17.99
C ASP A 242 27.86 -8.19 -19.03
N GLU A 243 26.87 -7.36 -19.31
CA GLU A 243 26.96 -6.36 -20.37
C GLU A 243 27.54 -5.01 -19.89
N VAL A 244 27.50 -4.77 -18.57
CA VAL A 244 27.97 -3.52 -17.99
C VAL A 244 29.18 -3.75 -17.09
N TYR A 245 28.99 -4.35 -15.90
CA TYR A 245 30.04 -4.37 -14.86
C TYR A 245 31.26 -5.18 -15.25
N ASN A 246 31.06 -6.43 -15.72
CA ASN A 246 32.12 -7.36 -16.08
C ASN A 246 32.68 -7.12 -17.49
N TYR A 247 31.99 -6.35 -18.33
CA TYR A 247 32.39 -6.15 -19.70
C TYR A 247 33.76 -5.46 -19.77
N ASN A 248 34.70 -6.09 -20.49
CA ASN A 248 36.11 -5.65 -20.58
C ASN A 248 36.88 -5.51 -19.25
N LEU A 249 36.37 -6.10 -18.16
CA LEU A 249 37.09 -6.11 -16.90
C LEU A 249 38.24 -7.14 -16.98
N ARG A 250 39.48 -6.65 -16.99
CA ARG A 250 40.68 -7.50 -17.17
C ARG A 250 41.06 -8.30 -15.92
N THR A 251 40.53 -7.94 -14.75
CA THR A 251 40.90 -8.54 -13.46
C THR A 251 39.83 -9.55 -13.02
N PRO A 252 40.07 -10.88 -13.11
CA PRO A 252 39.09 -11.91 -12.81
C PRO A 252 38.49 -11.79 -11.39
N ASN A 253 39.33 -11.51 -10.39
CA ASN A 253 38.92 -11.41 -8.98
C ASN A 253 38.01 -10.21 -8.64
N LYS A 254 37.80 -9.29 -9.60
CA LYS A 254 36.87 -8.14 -9.46
C LYS A 254 35.55 -8.35 -10.16
N ARG A 255 35.36 -9.48 -10.84
CA ARG A 255 34.13 -9.78 -11.55
C ARG A 255 33.01 -10.11 -10.55
N LEU A 256 31.81 -9.66 -10.88
CA LEU A 256 30.60 -10.07 -10.17
C LEU A 256 30.08 -11.37 -10.77
N THR A 257 29.52 -12.21 -9.94
CA THR A 257 28.88 -13.48 -10.36
C THR A 257 27.47 -13.55 -9.80
N ASN A 258 26.53 -13.98 -10.61
CA ASN A 258 25.12 -14.13 -10.22
C ASN A 258 24.88 -15.27 -9.20
N ARG A 259 25.92 -16.06 -8.90
CA ARG A 259 25.83 -17.26 -8.01
C ARG A 259 25.60 -16.92 -6.52
N HIS A 260 25.56 -15.65 -6.15
CA HIS A 260 25.43 -15.20 -4.75
C HIS A 260 24.14 -14.41 -4.49
N ILE A 261 23.19 -14.41 -5.44
CA ILE A 261 21.88 -13.82 -5.26
C ILE A 261 20.89 -14.95 -5.01
N GLY A 262 20.88 -15.41 -3.76
CA GLY A 262 19.98 -16.43 -3.25
C GLY A 262 19.05 -15.88 -2.19
#